data_e5b62816d892396dea1616f7f224ad0c
#
_entry.id   e5b62816d892396dea1616f7f224ad0c
#
_cell.length_a   1.000
_cell.length_b   1.000
_cell.length_c   1.000
_cell.angle_alpha   90.00
_cell.angle_beta   90.00
_cell.angle_gamma   90.00
#
_symmetry.space_group_name_H-M   'P 1'
#
loop_
_entity.id
_entity.type
_entity.pdbx_description
1 polymer ?
#
loop_
_entity_poly.entity_id
_entity_poly.type
_entity_poly.pdbx_seq_one_letter_code
_entity_poly.pdbx_strand_id
1 'polypeptide(L)'
;MGAGVIPFAVDEGEVQFLFQKTFSGRKVGYLIDFGGGLGEAEDYRATAVREFVEETETMYLADDLGVACRSEERVRRQIAHVEELFERTLSVHPHWWCRRDPGTPENPKDWRTYFIEFPFRDISALNNEWKSDTDGRFKKRRELVWIPAHKLLELYSRSPGDLWKRVRQLE
;
A
#
# COMPACT_ATOMS: atom_id res chain seq x y z
N MET A 1 0.55 -14.36 -9.99
CA MET A 1 0.47 -14.31 -8.51
C MET A 1 0.99 -12.96 -8.04
N GLY A 2 0.52 -12.45 -6.90
CA GLY A 2 0.98 -11.17 -6.35
C GLY A 2 0.42 -10.91 -4.96
N ALA A 3 0.91 -9.85 -4.35
CA ALA A 3 0.44 -9.43 -3.04
C ALA A 3 0.43 -7.91 -2.88
N GLY A 4 -0.32 -7.45 -1.90
CA GLY A 4 -0.35 -6.07 -1.52
C GLY A 4 -0.73 -5.87 -0.06
N VAL A 5 -0.65 -4.65 0.38
CA VAL A 5 -1.04 -4.23 1.72
C VAL A 5 -1.95 -3.01 1.65
N ILE A 6 -2.91 -2.97 2.53
CA ILE A 6 -3.69 -1.78 2.86
C ILE A 6 -3.33 -1.45 4.32
N PRO A 7 -2.43 -0.48 4.55
CA PRO A 7 -2.12 -0.05 5.89
C PRO A 7 -3.34 0.56 6.57
N PHE A 8 -3.47 0.35 7.86
CA PHE A 8 -4.43 1.08 8.67
C PHE A 8 -3.74 1.68 9.91
N ALA A 9 -4.34 2.71 10.44
CA ALA A 9 -3.92 3.35 11.67
C ALA A 9 -5.14 3.77 12.48
N VAL A 10 -4.95 3.97 13.78
CA VAL A 10 -5.96 4.60 14.63
C VAL A 10 -5.52 6.03 14.89
N ASP A 11 -6.32 6.99 14.47
CA ASP A 11 -6.10 8.40 14.68
C ASP A 11 -7.32 9.00 15.38
N GLU A 12 -7.10 9.66 16.52
CA GLU A 12 -8.17 10.24 17.36
C GLU A 12 -9.33 9.26 17.65
N GLY A 13 -9.03 7.96 17.76
CA GLY A 13 -10.01 6.90 18.05
C GLY A 13 -10.76 6.38 16.83
N GLU A 14 -10.46 6.86 15.62
CA GLU A 14 -11.04 6.41 14.37
C GLU A 14 -10.04 5.58 13.56
N VAL A 15 -10.50 4.46 13.01
CA VAL A 15 -9.69 3.63 12.09
C VAL A 15 -9.64 4.28 10.73
N GLN A 16 -8.42 4.51 10.24
CA GLN A 16 -8.12 5.07 8.93
C GLN A 16 -7.39 4.03 8.08
N PHE A 17 -7.74 3.92 6.80
CA PHE A 17 -7.05 3.05 5.83
C PHE A 17 -6.27 3.88 4.82
N LEU A 18 -5.03 3.49 4.57
CA LEU A 18 -4.15 4.19 3.64
C LEU A 18 -4.26 3.61 2.22
N PHE A 19 -4.54 4.49 1.29
CA PHE A 19 -4.55 4.19 -0.15
C PHE A 19 -3.63 5.12 -0.91
N GLN A 20 -3.32 4.75 -2.15
CA GLN A 20 -2.63 5.60 -3.10
C GLN A 20 -3.49 5.90 -4.32
N LYS A 21 -3.23 7.04 -4.94
CA LYS A 21 -3.70 7.44 -6.27
C LYS A 21 -2.51 7.62 -7.21
N THR A 22 -2.72 7.37 -8.49
CA THR A 22 -1.71 7.60 -9.54
C THR A 22 -2.25 8.56 -10.59
N PHE A 23 -1.36 9.28 -11.26
CA PHE A 23 -1.69 10.31 -12.24
C PHE A 23 -1.39 9.89 -13.69
N SER A 24 -0.97 8.64 -13.87
CA SER A 24 -0.69 8.07 -15.19
C SER A 24 -1.02 6.58 -15.24
N GLY A 25 -1.29 6.09 -16.44
CA GLY A 25 -1.62 4.69 -16.68
C GLY A 25 -3.06 4.31 -16.33
N ARG A 26 -3.34 3.02 -16.39
CA ARG A 26 -4.71 2.46 -16.28
C ARG A 26 -5.38 2.55 -14.90
N LYS A 27 -4.64 2.96 -13.88
CA LYS A 27 -5.14 3.04 -12.50
C LYS A 27 -5.54 4.46 -12.09
N VAL A 28 -5.47 5.43 -13.01
CA VAL A 28 -5.88 6.82 -12.74
C VAL A 28 -7.36 6.86 -12.34
N GLY A 29 -7.66 7.63 -11.30
CA GLY A 29 -9.03 7.81 -10.79
C GLY A 29 -9.46 6.80 -9.73
N TYR A 30 -8.64 5.79 -9.43
CA TYR A 30 -8.97 4.77 -8.44
C TYR A 30 -8.20 4.96 -7.13
N LEU A 31 -8.80 4.52 -6.02
CA LEU A 31 -8.08 4.20 -4.79
C LEU A 31 -7.42 2.84 -4.95
N ILE A 32 -6.14 2.76 -4.68
CA ILE A 32 -5.29 1.61 -4.98
C ILE A 32 -4.57 1.16 -3.70
N ASP A 33 -4.54 -0.15 -3.48
CA ASP A 33 -3.65 -0.80 -2.51
C ASP A 33 -2.17 -0.65 -2.90
N PHE A 34 -1.26 -0.89 -1.98
CA PHE A 34 0.17 -0.99 -2.27
C PHE A 34 0.50 -2.43 -2.63
N GLY A 35 0.95 -2.68 -3.85
CA GLY A 35 1.24 -4.07 -4.22
C GLY A 35 1.52 -4.34 -5.70
N GLY A 36 2.18 -5.47 -5.93
CA GLY A 36 2.64 -5.92 -7.23
C GLY A 36 2.74 -7.43 -7.38
N GLY A 37 3.41 -7.86 -8.43
CA GLY A 37 3.69 -9.27 -8.69
C GLY A 37 4.74 -9.84 -7.75
N LEU A 38 4.70 -11.16 -7.49
CA LEU A 38 5.74 -11.85 -6.75
C LEU A 38 7.08 -11.68 -7.48
N GLY A 39 8.10 -11.30 -6.72
CA GLY A 39 9.48 -11.36 -7.17
C GLY A 39 10.01 -12.80 -7.18
N GLU A 40 11.20 -12.97 -7.75
CA GLU A 40 11.89 -14.26 -7.74
C GLU A 40 12.23 -14.65 -6.29
N ALA A 41 11.81 -15.84 -5.88
CA ALA A 41 11.96 -16.37 -4.53
C ALA A 41 11.25 -15.59 -3.40
N GLU A 42 10.34 -14.67 -3.73
CA GLU A 42 9.50 -13.99 -2.73
C GLU A 42 8.23 -14.79 -2.43
N ASP A 43 7.81 -14.75 -1.16
CA ASP A 43 6.46 -15.11 -0.77
C ASP A 43 5.51 -13.89 -0.84
N TYR A 44 4.24 -14.10 -0.55
CA TYR A 44 3.23 -13.04 -0.62
C TYR A 44 3.50 -11.91 0.39
N ARG A 45 4.00 -12.24 1.59
CA ARG A 45 4.31 -11.25 2.63
C ARG A 45 5.50 -10.38 2.21
N ALA A 46 6.60 -11.00 1.82
CA ALA A 46 7.80 -10.30 1.35
C ALA A 46 7.49 -9.37 0.17
N THR A 47 6.67 -9.84 -0.79
CA THR A 47 6.20 -9.01 -1.90
C THR A 47 5.40 -7.80 -1.42
N ALA A 48 4.43 -7.98 -0.51
CA ALA A 48 3.63 -6.87 0.00
C ALA A 48 4.47 -5.83 0.74
N VAL A 49 5.45 -6.28 1.52
CA VAL A 49 6.42 -5.42 2.23
C VAL A 49 7.25 -4.60 1.24
N ARG A 50 7.88 -5.26 0.26
CA ARG A 50 8.72 -4.60 -0.74
C ARG A 50 7.94 -3.58 -1.56
N GLU A 51 6.78 -3.97 -2.06
CA GLU A 51 5.93 -3.09 -2.87
C GLU A 51 5.49 -1.83 -2.11
N PHE A 52 5.15 -1.95 -0.81
CA PHE A 52 4.84 -0.78 -0.01
C PHE A 52 6.02 0.19 0.05
N VAL A 53 7.21 -0.30 0.36
CA VAL A 53 8.42 0.53 0.47
C VAL A 53 8.75 1.19 -0.87
N GLU A 54 8.67 0.42 -1.96
CA GLU A 54 8.95 0.93 -3.31
C GLU A 54 7.89 1.94 -3.78
N GLU A 55 6.62 1.66 -3.55
CA GLU A 55 5.52 2.50 -4.00
C GLU A 55 5.40 3.80 -3.18
N THR A 56 5.86 3.80 -1.93
CA THR A 56 5.97 5.02 -1.11
C THR A 56 7.32 5.74 -1.28
N GLU A 57 8.19 5.28 -2.20
CA GLU A 57 9.51 5.85 -2.49
C GLU A 57 10.38 6.03 -1.23
N THR A 58 10.24 5.11 -0.28
CA THR A 58 10.87 5.15 1.05
C THR A 58 10.48 6.36 1.93
N MET A 59 9.51 7.16 1.53
CA MET A 59 9.13 8.38 2.26
C MET A 59 8.27 8.11 3.50
N TYR A 60 7.41 7.09 3.47
CA TYR A 60 6.40 6.94 4.53
C TYR A 60 7.00 6.77 5.92
N LEU A 61 8.09 6.03 6.05
CA LEU A 61 8.80 5.81 7.32
C LEU A 61 10.09 6.65 7.44
N ALA A 62 10.29 7.62 6.57
CA ALA A 62 11.46 8.49 6.62
C ALA A 62 11.27 9.64 7.60
N ASP A 63 12.28 9.92 8.41
CA ASP A 63 12.32 11.10 9.29
C ASP A 63 12.60 12.38 8.48
N ASP A 64 13.43 12.27 7.43
CA ASP A 64 13.77 13.35 6.52
C ASP A 64 13.37 12.99 5.08
N LEU A 65 12.40 13.71 4.55
CA LEU A 65 11.91 13.51 3.19
C LEU A 65 12.91 13.97 2.12
N GLY A 66 13.77 14.95 2.43
CA GLY A 66 14.77 15.45 1.51
C GLY A 66 15.81 14.40 1.09
N VAL A 67 16.06 13.43 1.96
CA VAL A 67 16.99 12.32 1.71
C VAL A 67 16.29 11.00 1.36
N ALA A 68 14.98 10.93 1.43
CA ALA A 68 14.22 9.76 1.00
C ALA A 68 14.44 9.52 -0.50
N CYS A 69 14.93 8.36 -0.85
CA CYS A 69 15.22 7.96 -2.22
C CYS A 69 15.29 6.43 -2.31
N ARG A 70 15.29 5.92 -3.52
CA ARG A 70 15.40 4.48 -3.80
C ARG A 70 16.84 3.94 -3.74
N SER A 71 17.68 4.41 -2.82
CA SER A 71 18.94 3.72 -2.61
C SER A 71 18.69 2.32 -2.05
N GLU A 72 19.47 1.33 -2.47
CA GLU A 72 19.32 -0.06 -2.01
C GLU A 72 19.42 -0.18 -0.48
N GLU A 73 20.27 0.62 0.14
CA GLU A 73 20.42 0.62 1.60
C GLU A 73 19.15 1.11 2.30
N ARG A 74 18.54 2.19 1.79
CA ARG A 74 17.30 2.74 2.37
C ARG A 74 16.12 1.80 2.17
N VAL A 75 16.01 1.23 0.99
CA VAL A 75 14.97 0.24 0.68
C VAL A 75 15.11 -0.96 1.64
N ARG A 76 16.31 -1.54 1.79
CA ARG A 76 16.53 -2.65 2.72
C ARG A 76 16.22 -2.29 4.17
N ARG A 77 16.62 -1.11 4.63
CA ARG A 77 16.33 -0.65 6.00
C ARG A 77 14.83 -0.50 6.25
N GLN A 78 14.11 0.06 5.30
CA GLN A 78 12.66 0.22 5.43
C GLN A 78 11.90 -1.09 5.25
N ILE A 79 12.37 -2.00 4.42
CA ILE A 79 11.83 -3.36 4.34
C ILE A 79 11.86 -4.02 5.72
N ALA A 80 13.00 -4.01 6.41
CA ALA A 80 13.12 -4.57 7.75
C ALA A 80 12.12 -3.93 8.74
N HIS A 81 11.95 -2.61 8.70
CA HIS A 81 10.98 -1.92 9.55
C HIS A 81 9.52 -2.32 9.20
N VAL A 82 9.16 -2.39 7.93
CA VAL A 82 7.82 -2.82 7.51
C VAL A 82 7.59 -4.29 7.88
N GLU A 83 8.59 -5.16 7.76
CA GLU A 83 8.50 -6.55 8.23
C GLU A 83 8.16 -6.65 9.71
N GLU A 84 8.76 -5.80 10.55
CA GLU A 84 8.42 -5.72 11.99
C GLU A 84 6.96 -5.32 12.21
N LEU A 85 6.42 -4.38 11.42
CA LEU A 85 4.99 -4.01 11.48
C LEU A 85 4.08 -5.18 11.09
N PHE A 86 4.44 -5.92 10.05
CA PHE A 86 3.73 -7.13 9.65
C PHE A 86 3.77 -8.19 10.74
N GLU A 87 4.94 -8.47 11.31
CA GLU A 87 5.09 -9.44 12.39
C GLU A 87 4.24 -9.07 13.60
N ARG A 88 4.32 -7.82 14.04
CA ARG A 88 3.55 -7.33 15.19
C ARG A 88 2.05 -7.46 14.97
N THR A 89 1.55 -7.08 13.79
CA THR A 89 0.13 -7.17 13.49
C THR A 89 -0.33 -8.62 13.35
N LEU A 90 0.38 -9.43 12.59
CA LEU A 90 -0.04 -10.80 12.27
C LEU A 90 0.19 -11.78 13.43
N SER A 91 1.08 -11.48 14.38
CA SER A 91 1.20 -12.29 15.60
C SER A 91 -0.06 -12.20 16.49
N VAL A 92 -0.74 -11.07 16.48
CA VAL A 92 -2.01 -10.86 17.22
C VAL A 92 -3.22 -11.25 16.35
N HIS A 93 -3.14 -10.95 15.05
CA HIS A 93 -4.23 -11.10 14.10
C HIS A 93 -3.80 -11.91 12.86
N PRO A 94 -3.54 -13.22 12.98
CA PRO A 94 -2.95 -14.03 11.91
C PRO A 94 -3.82 -14.16 10.66
N HIS A 95 -5.09 -13.78 10.75
CA HIS A 95 -6.05 -13.85 9.64
C HIS A 95 -6.40 -12.47 9.04
N TRP A 96 -5.65 -11.42 9.35
CA TRP A 96 -5.89 -10.10 8.78
C TRP A 96 -5.29 -9.98 7.37
N TRP A 97 -5.76 -10.87 6.51
CA TRP A 97 -5.51 -10.86 5.09
C TRP A 97 -6.68 -11.49 4.32
N CYS A 98 -6.89 -11.03 3.11
CA CYS A 98 -7.89 -11.56 2.20
C CYS A 98 -7.22 -12.18 0.98
N ARG A 99 -7.82 -13.22 0.44
CA ARG A 99 -7.41 -13.83 -0.82
C ARG A 99 -8.39 -13.44 -1.90
N ARG A 100 -7.89 -12.99 -3.02
CA ARG A 100 -8.68 -12.89 -4.24
C ARG A 100 -8.79 -14.26 -4.89
N ASP A 101 -9.89 -14.49 -5.62
CA ASP A 101 -10.12 -15.67 -6.44
C ASP A 101 -8.82 -16.17 -7.10
N PRO A 102 -8.41 -17.42 -6.87
CA PRO A 102 -7.18 -17.99 -7.43
C PRO A 102 -7.19 -18.06 -8.97
N GLY A 103 -8.32 -17.81 -9.63
CA GLY A 103 -8.47 -17.98 -11.06
C GLY A 103 -8.57 -19.45 -11.46
N THR A 104 -8.18 -19.75 -12.70
CA THR A 104 -8.11 -21.13 -13.20
C THR A 104 -6.65 -21.61 -13.28
N PRO A 105 -6.39 -22.92 -13.38
CA PRO A 105 -5.04 -23.43 -13.59
C PRO A 105 -4.33 -22.81 -14.80
N GLU A 106 -5.07 -22.51 -15.87
CA GLU A 106 -4.54 -21.91 -17.11
C GLU A 106 -4.31 -20.40 -16.97
N ASN A 107 -5.00 -19.73 -16.02
CA ASN A 107 -4.87 -18.31 -15.78
C ASN A 107 -4.94 -18.03 -14.27
N PRO A 108 -3.88 -18.37 -13.53
CA PRO A 108 -3.84 -18.17 -12.09
C PRO A 108 -3.86 -16.67 -11.75
N LYS A 109 -4.79 -16.26 -10.91
CA LYS A 109 -4.94 -14.88 -10.44
C LYS A 109 -4.77 -14.77 -8.92
N ASP A 110 -4.00 -15.66 -8.33
CA ASP A 110 -3.80 -15.68 -6.89
C ASP A 110 -3.19 -14.36 -6.41
N TRP A 111 -3.90 -13.72 -5.51
CA TRP A 111 -3.53 -12.44 -4.93
C TRP A 111 -3.87 -12.44 -3.45
N ARG A 112 -2.94 -11.94 -2.61
CA ARG A 112 -3.18 -11.72 -1.18
C ARG A 112 -3.07 -10.25 -0.84
N THR A 113 -4.05 -9.72 -0.10
CA THR A 113 -4.03 -8.38 0.46
C THR A 113 -3.98 -8.48 1.98
N TYR A 114 -2.98 -7.88 2.58
CA TYR A 114 -2.78 -7.81 4.02
C TYR A 114 -3.32 -6.49 4.58
N PHE A 115 -3.86 -6.54 5.81
CA PHE A 115 -4.25 -5.37 6.58
C PHE A 115 -3.29 -5.25 7.75
N ILE A 116 -2.45 -4.22 7.75
CA ILE A 116 -1.33 -4.09 8.69
C ILE A 116 -1.42 -2.75 9.40
N GLU A 117 -1.24 -2.77 10.72
CA GLU A 117 -1.21 -1.56 11.51
C GLU A 117 0.10 -0.80 11.31
N PHE A 118 -0.02 0.43 10.85
CA PHE A 118 1.08 1.38 10.67
C PHE A 118 0.91 2.56 11.63
N PRO A 119 1.99 3.23 12.02
CA PRO A 119 1.86 4.49 12.73
C PRO A 119 1.13 5.49 11.83
N PHE A 120 0.14 6.22 12.40
CA PHE A 120 -0.49 7.32 11.69
C PHE A 120 0.55 8.39 11.36
N ARG A 121 0.47 8.93 10.16
CA ARG A 121 1.33 10.01 9.71
C ARG A 121 0.52 11.02 8.89
N ASP A 122 0.74 12.31 9.14
CA ASP A 122 0.31 13.34 8.21
C ASP A 122 1.07 13.18 6.88
N ILE A 123 0.31 12.93 5.84
CA ILE A 123 0.83 12.65 4.50
C ILE A 123 0.95 13.89 3.61
N SER A 124 0.60 15.06 4.12
CA SER A 124 0.60 16.32 3.35
C SER A 124 1.99 16.64 2.81
N ALA A 125 3.02 16.49 3.64
CA ALA A 125 4.41 16.72 3.24
C ALA A 125 4.88 15.74 2.17
N LEU A 126 4.54 14.43 2.31
CA LEU A 126 4.86 13.42 1.31
C LEU A 126 4.20 13.73 -0.04
N ASN A 127 2.93 14.07 -0.02
CA ASN A 127 2.19 14.43 -1.23
C ASN A 127 2.78 15.67 -1.93
N ASN A 128 3.27 16.64 -1.14
CA ASN A 128 3.95 17.81 -1.67
C ASN A 128 5.29 17.47 -2.34
N GLU A 129 6.07 16.52 -1.81
CA GLU A 129 7.30 16.05 -2.45
C GLU A 129 7.04 15.52 -3.86
N TRP A 130 6.02 14.65 -4.03
CA TRP A 130 5.65 14.17 -5.36
C TRP A 130 5.11 15.26 -6.27
N LYS A 131 4.32 16.19 -5.74
CA LYS A 131 3.69 17.26 -6.52
C LYS A 131 4.71 18.27 -7.04
N SER A 132 5.73 18.56 -6.25
CA SER A 132 6.78 19.53 -6.56
C SER A 132 8.00 18.93 -7.27
N ASP A 133 8.00 17.61 -7.53
CA ASP A 133 9.09 16.94 -8.20
C ASP A 133 9.19 17.36 -9.67
N THR A 134 10.06 18.32 -9.96
CA THR A 134 10.39 18.80 -11.31
C THR A 134 11.62 18.12 -11.90
N ASP A 135 12.44 17.52 -11.05
CA ASP A 135 13.75 16.99 -11.42
C ASP A 135 13.74 15.49 -11.73
N GLY A 136 12.56 14.85 -11.60
CA GLY A 136 12.40 13.42 -11.84
C GLY A 136 13.05 12.55 -10.76
N ARG A 137 13.09 13.04 -9.51
CA ARG A 137 13.60 12.30 -8.35
C ARG A 137 12.82 11.01 -8.10
N PHE A 138 11.50 11.06 -8.34
CA PHE A 138 10.62 9.93 -8.12
C PHE A 138 10.25 9.24 -9.43
N LYS A 139 10.18 7.93 -9.40
CA LYS A 139 9.83 7.11 -10.57
C LYS A 139 8.43 7.41 -11.10
N LYS A 140 7.50 7.75 -10.19
CA LYS A 140 6.09 7.98 -10.53
C LYS A 140 5.44 8.90 -9.52
N ARG A 141 4.74 9.92 -10.01
CA ARG A 141 3.93 10.76 -9.16
C ARG A 141 2.77 9.97 -8.54
N ARG A 142 2.62 10.09 -7.23
CA ARG A 142 1.54 9.49 -6.44
C ARG A 142 0.93 10.50 -5.49
N GLU A 143 -0.19 10.15 -4.93
CA GLU A 143 -0.83 10.83 -3.81
C GLU A 143 -1.32 9.79 -2.82
N LEU A 144 -0.97 9.94 -1.56
CA LEU A 144 -1.50 9.12 -0.47
C LEU A 144 -2.78 9.74 0.07
N VAL A 145 -3.70 8.89 0.50
CA VAL A 145 -5.00 9.31 1.06
C VAL A 145 -5.35 8.40 2.23
N TRP A 146 -5.61 9.00 3.39
CA TRP A 146 -6.26 8.31 4.50
C TRP A 146 -7.77 8.33 4.32
N ILE A 147 -8.40 7.16 4.38
CA ILE A 147 -9.85 7.00 4.26
C ILE A 147 -10.38 6.44 5.57
N PRO A 148 -11.25 7.17 6.29
CA PRO A 148 -11.91 6.66 7.49
C PRO A 148 -12.70 5.37 7.19
N ALA A 149 -12.73 4.43 8.13
CA ALA A 149 -13.39 3.13 7.94
C ALA A 149 -14.84 3.27 7.48
N HIS A 150 -15.62 4.18 8.07
CA HIS A 150 -17.01 4.41 7.66
C HIS A 150 -17.14 4.90 6.22
N LYS A 151 -16.18 5.74 5.74
CA LYS A 151 -16.14 6.20 4.35
C LYS A 151 -15.73 5.10 3.39
N LEU A 152 -14.83 4.21 3.79
CA LEU A 152 -14.46 3.05 2.97
C LEU A 152 -15.65 2.11 2.79
N LEU A 153 -16.42 1.84 3.84
CA LEU A 153 -17.65 1.04 3.76
C LEU A 153 -18.71 1.72 2.86
N GLU A 154 -18.82 3.04 2.92
CA GLU A 154 -19.70 3.80 2.03
C GLU A 154 -19.27 3.67 0.56
N LEU A 155 -17.98 3.71 0.26
CA LEU A 155 -17.43 3.50 -1.09
C LEU A 155 -17.76 2.10 -1.61
N TYR A 156 -17.59 1.06 -0.78
CA TYR A 156 -17.96 -0.31 -1.18
C TYR A 156 -19.46 -0.44 -1.54
N SER A 157 -20.33 0.22 -0.79
CA SER A 157 -21.78 0.11 -1.00
C SER A 157 -22.33 1.00 -2.10
N ARG A 158 -21.80 2.23 -2.26
CA ARG A 158 -22.37 3.25 -3.16
C ARG A 158 -21.54 3.52 -4.40
N SER A 159 -20.23 3.42 -4.32
CA SER A 159 -19.32 3.80 -5.40
C SER A 159 -18.16 2.81 -5.55
N PRO A 160 -18.42 1.49 -5.66
CA PRO A 160 -17.36 0.49 -5.76
C PRO A 160 -16.46 0.70 -7.00
N GLY A 161 -16.97 1.46 -7.99
CA GLY A 161 -16.20 1.86 -9.17
C GLY A 161 -15.00 2.75 -8.88
N ASP A 162 -14.96 3.46 -7.75
CA ASP A 162 -13.85 4.31 -7.34
C ASP A 162 -12.68 3.51 -6.74
N LEU A 163 -12.91 2.24 -6.43
CA LEU A 163 -11.92 1.31 -5.91
C LEU A 163 -11.29 0.53 -7.06
N TRP A 164 -9.96 0.43 -7.06
CA TRP A 164 -9.28 -0.44 -8.01
C TRP A 164 -9.76 -1.88 -7.86
N LYS A 165 -9.83 -2.63 -8.94
CA LYS A 165 -10.43 -3.98 -8.97
C LYS A 165 -9.93 -4.93 -7.86
N ARG A 166 -8.66 -4.84 -7.46
CA ARG A 166 -8.09 -5.66 -6.38
C ARG A 166 -8.65 -5.27 -5.01
N VAL A 167 -8.84 -3.97 -4.77
CA VAL A 167 -9.46 -3.45 -3.56
C VAL A 167 -10.95 -3.77 -3.53
N ARG A 168 -11.64 -3.53 -4.65
CA ARG A 168 -13.09 -3.79 -4.76
C ARG A 168 -13.48 -5.25 -4.55
N GLN A 169 -12.59 -6.19 -4.79
CA GLN A 169 -12.82 -7.64 -4.71
C GLN A 169 -12.34 -8.26 -3.39
N LEU A 170 -12.10 -7.46 -2.36
CA LEU A 170 -11.84 -7.93 -1.00
C LEU A 170 -13.21 -8.26 -0.36
N GLU A 171 -13.65 -9.49 -0.53
CA GLU A 171 -14.87 -10.04 0.09
C GLU A 171 -14.50 -11.10 1.14
#